data_21b7f2339c4ae6186486788404ceeda6
#
_entry.id   21b7f2339c4ae6186486788404ceeda6
#
_cell.length_a   1.000
_cell.length_b   1.000
_cell.length_c   1.000
_cell.angle_alpha   90.00
_cell.angle_beta   90.00
_cell.angle_gamma   90.00
#
_symmetry.space_group_name_H-M   'P 1'
#
loop_
_entity.id
_entity.type
_entity.pdbx_description
1 polymer ?
#
loop_
_entity_poly.entity_id
_entity_poly.type
_entity_poly.pdbx_seq_one_letter_code
_entity_poly.pdbx_strand_id
1 'polypeptide(L)'
;LASVNVNAQTYVNEMTQADVERDCYIEGGSALFNDAADAYYGDGSYVQKSSASTPTAFIFNRDIWGNKNLTGFIVNVLVPNDRMDFDQFIKIEYSTDELNYQEVPDMKVEKSYDAVLGNNYWIDVWYQGALPEGVKEIKVTMVANEEVANWIPCYRRTEIFYEGGDSYEYVKPPYLMIVPTEFSVDFETENYSIDMAGSQNASSTIEVVDNPKKDAVNGSDKVLKIVQDPTDPNWGWDNADWFGVAIGLLSGEEEQLTEITETDGRYLHFSILRNENSVFGMETWGGTCSYKNQEIPFTGSENWQEVVIDLEEYIGSTFKQFYFSPNEKFGTDNVAVAETTYLDNIYISDVATSS
;
A
#
# COMPACT_ATOMS: atom_id res chain seq x y z
N LEU A 1 47.00 23.10 15.71
CA LEU A 1 46.51 22.40 14.52
C LEU A 1 45.07 22.06 14.76
N ALA A 2 44.15 22.87 14.25
CA ALA A 2 42.75 22.59 14.26
C ALA A 2 42.52 21.44 13.25
N SER A 3 42.02 20.30 13.72
CA SER A 3 41.49 19.26 12.86
C SER A 3 40.27 19.85 12.14
N VAL A 4 40.40 20.11 10.86
CA VAL A 4 39.24 20.34 10.00
C VAL A 4 38.54 18.99 9.94
N ASN A 5 37.41 18.88 10.66
CA ASN A 5 36.45 17.82 10.38
C ASN A 5 35.98 18.06 8.94
N VAL A 6 36.59 17.36 8.00
CA VAL A 6 35.97 17.16 6.70
C VAL A 6 34.75 16.31 6.99
N ASN A 7 33.58 16.93 6.97
CA ASN A 7 32.33 16.18 7.06
C ASN A 7 32.37 15.09 5.97
N ALA A 8 32.38 13.86 6.40
CA ALA A 8 32.16 12.74 5.51
C ALA A 8 30.84 13.02 4.79
N GLN A 9 30.77 12.84 3.50
CA GLN A 9 29.60 13.16 2.70
C GLN A 9 29.09 11.90 2.03
N THR A 10 27.83 11.63 2.25
CA THR A 10 27.05 10.72 1.41
C THR A 10 26.80 11.41 0.08
N TYR A 11 26.96 10.68 -1.00
CA TYR A 11 26.64 11.20 -2.32
C TYR A 11 25.16 10.97 -2.63
N VAL A 12 24.48 11.99 -3.12
CA VAL A 12 23.06 11.94 -3.47
C VAL A 12 22.87 12.31 -4.94
N ASN A 13 22.12 11.48 -5.66
CA ASN A 13 21.65 11.71 -7.01
C ASN A 13 20.11 11.77 -6.99
N GLU A 14 19.54 12.91 -7.32
CA GLU A 14 18.09 13.15 -7.32
C GLU A 14 17.43 12.71 -8.65
N MET A 15 18.12 11.96 -9.46
CA MET A 15 17.66 11.43 -10.74
C MET A 15 17.14 12.49 -11.72
N THR A 16 17.62 13.72 -11.59
CA THR A 16 17.47 14.73 -12.64
C THR A 16 18.26 14.34 -13.89
N GLN A 17 17.90 14.87 -15.05
CA GLN A 17 18.66 14.62 -16.26
C GLN A 17 20.15 15.00 -16.08
N ALA A 18 20.40 16.15 -15.46
CA ALA A 18 21.76 16.64 -15.22
C ALA A 18 22.56 15.73 -14.27
N ASP A 19 21.92 15.23 -13.21
CA ASP A 19 22.58 14.33 -12.26
C ASP A 19 22.90 12.98 -12.90
N VAL A 20 21.97 12.41 -13.64
CA VAL A 20 22.17 11.12 -14.31
C VAL A 20 23.25 11.22 -15.39
N GLU A 21 23.23 12.27 -16.23
CA GLU A 21 24.26 12.49 -17.26
C GLU A 21 25.66 12.71 -16.69
N ARG A 22 25.74 13.27 -15.48
CA ARG A 22 27.03 13.46 -14.77
C ARG A 22 27.55 12.17 -14.13
N ASP A 23 26.65 11.37 -13.54
CA ASP A 23 27.02 10.37 -12.53
C ASP A 23 26.72 8.92 -12.95
N CYS A 24 26.01 8.71 -14.03
CA CYS A 24 25.56 7.37 -14.43
C CYS A 24 25.96 7.06 -15.88
N TYR A 25 26.27 5.78 -16.11
CA TYR A 25 26.19 5.21 -17.44
C TYR A 25 24.85 4.55 -17.62
N ILE A 26 24.18 4.80 -18.76
CA ILE A 26 22.91 4.18 -19.09
C ILE A 26 23.16 3.06 -20.10
N GLU A 27 22.69 1.84 -19.76
CA GLU A 27 22.74 0.68 -20.65
C GLU A 27 21.35 0.18 -21.04
N GLY A 28 21.23 -0.42 -22.21
CA GLY A 28 20.01 -1.03 -22.70
C GLY A 28 19.07 -0.02 -23.36
N GLY A 29 17.94 0.27 -22.73
CA GLY A 29 16.96 1.22 -23.24
C GLY A 29 17.33 2.67 -23.04
N SER A 30 16.48 3.58 -23.48
CA SER A 30 16.61 5.00 -23.20
C SER A 30 15.78 5.43 -22.00
N ALA A 31 16.23 6.49 -21.34
CA ALA A 31 15.59 7.10 -20.19
C ALA A 31 14.70 8.28 -20.62
N LEU A 32 13.59 8.45 -19.93
CA LEU A 32 12.72 9.63 -19.98
C LEU A 32 12.83 10.36 -18.65
N PHE A 33 13.24 11.62 -18.70
CA PHE A 33 13.43 12.44 -17.50
C PHE A 33 12.25 13.37 -17.27
N ASN A 34 11.87 13.51 -16.02
CA ASN A 34 10.96 14.54 -15.54
C ASN A 34 11.62 15.27 -14.36
N ASP A 35 12.08 16.48 -14.60
CA ASP A 35 12.79 17.29 -13.60
C ASP A 35 11.85 18.28 -12.88
N ALA A 36 10.57 18.25 -13.19
CA ALA A 36 9.55 19.10 -12.60
C ALA A 36 8.70 18.33 -11.59
N ALA A 37 8.23 19.01 -10.56
CA ALA A 37 7.20 18.47 -9.68
C ALA A 37 5.94 18.13 -10.49
N ASP A 38 5.41 16.96 -10.26
CA ASP A 38 4.21 16.44 -10.91
C ASP A 38 3.15 16.14 -9.87
N ALA A 39 1.95 16.73 -10.02
CA ALA A 39 0.85 16.53 -9.09
C ALA A 39 0.39 15.06 -8.98
N TYR A 40 0.72 14.23 -9.97
CA TYR A 40 0.37 12.82 -10.00
C TYR A 40 1.42 11.93 -9.32
N TYR A 41 2.71 12.25 -9.49
CA TYR A 41 3.83 11.47 -8.94
C TYR A 41 4.49 12.14 -7.71
N GLY A 42 3.96 13.24 -7.23
CA GLY A 42 4.48 13.98 -6.10
C GLY A 42 5.61 14.95 -6.42
N ASP A 43 6.19 15.52 -5.38
CA ASP A 43 7.30 16.46 -5.50
C ASP A 43 8.61 15.74 -5.83
N GLY A 44 9.41 16.36 -6.67
CA GLY A 44 10.75 15.91 -7.04
C GLY A 44 10.87 15.38 -8.46
N SER A 45 12.11 15.16 -8.84
CA SER A 45 12.47 14.60 -10.14
C SER A 45 12.35 13.08 -10.15
N TYR A 46 12.18 12.53 -11.34
CA TYR A 46 12.25 11.09 -11.55
C TYR A 46 12.69 10.75 -12.96
N VAL A 47 13.15 9.53 -13.15
CA VAL A 47 13.43 8.95 -14.46
C VAL A 47 12.62 7.68 -14.66
N GLN A 48 12.12 7.50 -15.88
CA GLN A 48 11.45 6.27 -16.32
C GLN A 48 12.20 5.66 -17.50
N LYS A 49 12.07 4.36 -17.70
CA LYS A 49 12.48 3.75 -18.96
C LYS A 49 11.50 4.14 -20.06
N SER A 50 12.01 4.33 -21.27
CA SER A 50 11.17 4.76 -22.42
C SER A 50 10.26 3.66 -23.00
N SER A 51 10.46 2.41 -22.60
CA SER A 51 9.71 1.24 -23.08
C SER A 51 9.52 0.22 -21.98
N ALA A 52 8.30 -0.31 -21.84
CA ALA A 52 8.03 -1.38 -20.88
C ALA A 52 8.83 -2.66 -21.18
N SER A 53 8.99 -3.01 -22.46
CA SER A 53 9.66 -4.24 -22.90
C SER A 53 11.19 -4.18 -22.91
N THR A 54 11.78 -3.00 -22.76
CA THR A 54 13.23 -2.84 -22.83
C THR A 54 13.80 -2.49 -21.45
N PRO A 55 14.66 -3.33 -20.86
CA PRO A 55 15.29 -2.99 -19.61
C PRO A 55 16.22 -1.78 -19.80
N THR A 56 16.28 -0.93 -18.79
CA THR A 56 17.17 0.24 -18.75
C THR A 56 17.93 0.22 -17.44
N ALA A 57 19.23 0.18 -17.50
CA ALA A 57 20.10 0.13 -16.34
C ALA A 57 20.86 1.45 -16.15
N PHE A 58 21.00 1.85 -14.89
CA PHE A 58 21.78 2.99 -14.43
C PHE A 58 22.98 2.46 -13.64
N ILE A 59 24.19 2.74 -14.09
CA ILE A 59 25.43 2.24 -13.50
C ILE A 59 26.17 3.40 -12.84
N PHE A 60 26.36 3.30 -11.54
CA PHE A 60 27.13 4.22 -10.71
C PHE A 60 28.52 3.63 -10.49
N ASN A 61 29.55 4.28 -11.05
CA ASN A 61 30.93 3.83 -11.03
C ASN A 61 31.78 4.64 -10.05
N ARG A 62 32.71 3.97 -9.39
CA ARG A 62 33.66 4.58 -8.41
C ARG A 62 34.46 5.75 -8.96
N ASP A 63 34.68 5.86 -10.27
CA ASP A 63 35.40 6.96 -10.91
C ASP A 63 34.82 8.33 -10.56
N ILE A 64 33.49 8.37 -10.33
CA ILE A 64 32.78 9.57 -9.93
C ILE A 64 33.22 10.07 -8.55
N TRP A 65 33.66 9.19 -7.67
CA TRP A 65 34.10 9.51 -6.29
C TRP A 65 35.60 9.36 -6.08
N GLY A 66 36.38 9.59 -7.12
CA GLY A 66 37.85 9.57 -7.03
C GLY A 66 38.43 8.17 -6.84
N ASN A 67 37.85 7.18 -7.50
CA ASN A 67 38.28 5.77 -7.46
C ASN A 67 38.15 5.10 -6.08
N LYS A 68 37.25 5.58 -5.23
CA LYS A 68 36.93 4.95 -3.93
C LYS A 68 35.95 3.82 -4.13
N ASN A 69 36.10 2.74 -3.36
CA ASN A 69 35.13 1.65 -3.41
C ASN A 69 33.79 2.07 -2.76
N LEU A 70 32.72 1.50 -3.26
CA LEU A 70 31.37 1.73 -2.72
C LEU A 70 31.14 0.84 -1.51
N THR A 71 30.47 1.34 -0.48
CA THR A 71 30.27 0.63 0.79
C THR A 71 28.81 0.42 1.14
N GLY A 72 27.88 1.10 0.48
CA GLY A 72 26.44 0.95 0.68
C GLY A 72 25.65 1.83 -0.26
N PHE A 73 24.33 1.65 -0.24
CA PHE A 73 23.42 2.41 -1.09
C PHE A 73 22.01 2.49 -0.49
N ILE A 74 21.27 3.50 -0.95
CA ILE A 74 19.82 3.61 -0.82
C ILE A 74 19.28 4.00 -2.20
N VAL A 75 18.29 3.26 -2.70
CA VAL A 75 17.59 3.51 -3.96
C VAL A 75 16.12 3.65 -3.68
N ASN A 76 15.51 4.71 -4.21
CA ASN A 76 14.11 5.02 -4.02
C ASN A 76 13.37 5.03 -5.36
N VAL A 77 12.28 4.28 -5.44
CA VAL A 77 11.47 4.10 -6.65
C VAL A 77 9.99 4.11 -6.32
N LEU A 78 9.20 4.87 -7.07
CA LEU A 78 7.76 4.74 -7.07
C LEU A 78 7.34 3.58 -7.96
N VAL A 79 6.54 2.66 -7.43
CA VAL A 79 5.98 1.53 -8.17
C VAL A 79 4.45 1.53 -8.08
N PRO A 80 3.75 0.95 -9.06
CA PRO A 80 2.30 0.81 -8.99
C PRO A 80 1.86 -0.02 -7.79
N ASN A 81 0.86 0.46 -7.09
CA ASN A 81 0.34 -0.11 -5.84
C ASN A 81 -0.29 -1.51 -6.00
N ASP A 82 -0.87 -1.80 -7.16
CA ASP A 82 -1.51 -3.07 -7.49
C ASP A 82 -0.52 -4.19 -7.84
N ARG A 83 0.78 -3.92 -7.73
CA ARG A 83 1.84 -4.88 -8.05
C ARG A 83 2.60 -5.25 -6.78
N MET A 84 2.42 -6.49 -6.34
CA MET A 84 2.98 -7.02 -5.10
C MET A 84 4.45 -7.41 -5.22
N ASP A 85 4.89 -7.84 -6.41
CA ASP A 85 6.23 -8.34 -6.66
C ASP A 85 7.17 -7.23 -7.11
N PHE A 86 7.65 -6.43 -6.16
CA PHE A 86 8.54 -5.30 -6.45
C PHE A 86 9.87 -5.72 -7.08
N ASP A 87 10.33 -6.94 -6.81
CA ASP A 87 11.53 -7.51 -7.44
C ASP A 87 11.41 -7.64 -8.96
N GLN A 88 10.18 -7.63 -9.48
CA GLN A 88 9.93 -7.64 -10.92
C GLN A 88 10.16 -6.30 -11.61
N PHE A 89 10.30 -5.21 -10.86
CA PHE A 89 10.48 -3.88 -11.43
C PHE A 89 11.91 -3.40 -11.39
N ILE A 90 12.62 -3.68 -10.32
CA ILE A 90 13.96 -3.17 -10.03
C ILE A 90 14.86 -4.34 -9.65
N LYS A 91 16.01 -4.43 -10.33
CA LYS A 91 17.09 -5.33 -9.96
C LYS A 91 18.31 -4.49 -9.59
N ILE A 92 18.93 -4.77 -8.43
CA ILE A 92 20.12 -4.10 -7.97
C ILE A 92 21.27 -5.09 -7.86
N GLU A 93 22.35 -4.82 -8.56
CA GLU A 93 23.52 -5.65 -8.67
C GLU A 93 24.78 -4.82 -8.38
N TYR A 94 25.84 -5.45 -7.93
CA TYR A 94 27.16 -4.84 -7.73
C TYR A 94 28.24 -5.56 -8.52
N SER A 95 29.35 -4.88 -8.78
CA SER A 95 30.55 -5.45 -9.39
C SER A 95 31.83 -4.98 -8.68
N THR A 96 32.76 -5.91 -8.50
CA THR A 96 34.10 -5.64 -7.98
C THR A 96 35.16 -5.56 -9.08
N ASP A 97 34.85 -5.93 -10.32
CA ASP A 97 35.75 -5.96 -11.46
C ASP A 97 35.24 -5.19 -12.69
N GLU A 98 34.08 -4.51 -12.58
CA GLU A 98 33.41 -3.74 -13.65
C GLU A 98 32.94 -4.59 -14.85
N LEU A 99 32.92 -5.91 -14.68
CA LEU A 99 32.55 -6.86 -15.74
C LEU A 99 31.49 -7.87 -15.28
N ASN A 100 31.61 -8.35 -14.06
CA ASN A 100 30.74 -9.39 -13.53
C ASN A 100 29.84 -8.81 -12.43
N TYR A 101 28.54 -8.88 -12.65
CA TYR A 101 27.54 -8.37 -11.71
C TYR A 101 26.94 -9.50 -10.87
N GLN A 102 26.74 -9.23 -9.60
CA GLN A 102 26.14 -10.12 -8.61
C GLN A 102 25.02 -9.40 -7.86
N GLU A 103 24.03 -10.13 -7.42
CA GLU A 103 22.97 -9.58 -6.58
C GLU A 103 23.51 -9.13 -5.23
N VAL A 104 22.97 -8.03 -4.70
CA VAL A 104 23.37 -7.52 -3.40
C VAL A 104 22.89 -8.46 -2.30
N PRO A 105 23.80 -8.98 -1.44
CA PRO A 105 23.39 -9.84 -0.33
C PRO A 105 22.65 -9.01 0.73
N ASP A 106 21.67 -9.63 1.39
CA ASP A 106 20.94 -9.05 2.53
C ASP A 106 20.33 -7.65 2.28
N MET A 107 20.02 -7.35 1.01
CA MET A 107 19.36 -6.11 0.64
C MET A 107 17.98 -6.03 1.29
N LYS A 108 17.68 -4.90 1.93
CA LYS A 108 16.35 -4.61 2.44
C LYS A 108 15.52 -3.93 1.38
N VAL A 109 14.29 -4.39 1.23
CA VAL A 109 13.28 -3.80 0.34
C VAL A 109 12.09 -3.43 1.22
N GLU A 110 11.81 -2.14 1.34
CA GLU A 110 10.82 -1.63 2.26
C GLU A 110 9.88 -0.65 1.57
N LYS A 111 8.61 -0.78 1.88
CA LYS A 111 7.56 0.08 1.35
C LYS A 111 7.42 1.30 2.25
N SER A 112 7.41 2.48 1.66
CA SER A 112 7.08 3.71 2.33
C SER A 112 5.81 4.28 1.71
N TYR A 113 4.79 4.49 2.53
CA TYR A 113 3.58 5.16 2.08
C TYR A 113 3.80 6.66 2.16
N ASP A 114 3.89 7.32 1.02
CA ASP A 114 3.87 8.78 0.96
C ASP A 114 2.42 9.26 0.95
N ALA A 115 1.93 9.70 2.11
CA ALA A 115 0.60 10.28 2.25
C ALA A 115 0.40 11.54 1.38
N VAL A 116 1.49 12.16 0.93
CA VAL A 116 1.44 13.37 0.08
C VAL A 116 0.94 13.05 -1.33
N LEU A 117 1.12 11.82 -1.82
CA LEU A 117 0.68 11.45 -3.16
C LEU A 117 -0.84 11.36 -3.31
N GLY A 118 -1.62 11.39 -2.21
CA GLY A 118 -3.08 11.55 -2.21
C GLY A 118 -3.88 10.54 -3.04
N ASN A 119 -3.20 9.69 -3.77
CA ASN A 119 -3.75 8.61 -4.57
C ASN A 119 -3.11 7.30 -4.12
N ASN A 120 -3.92 6.28 -3.99
CA ASN A 120 -3.48 4.96 -3.57
C ASN A 120 -2.84 4.15 -4.73
N TYR A 121 -2.46 4.79 -5.84
CA TYR A 121 -1.98 4.11 -7.04
C TYR A 121 -0.48 3.85 -7.05
N TRP A 122 0.30 4.59 -6.25
CA TRP A 122 1.76 4.50 -6.23
C TRP A 122 2.27 4.26 -4.83
N ILE A 123 3.30 3.39 -4.73
CA ILE A 123 4.02 3.09 -3.49
C ILE A 123 5.47 3.50 -3.66
N ASP A 124 6.00 4.18 -2.67
CA ASP A 124 7.41 4.48 -2.55
C ASP A 124 8.16 3.27 -1.98
N VAL A 125 9.08 2.70 -2.75
CA VAL A 125 9.87 1.53 -2.36
C VAL A 125 11.31 1.91 -2.17
N TRP A 126 11.86 1.52 -1.05
CA TRP A 126 13.23 1.76 -0.64
C TRP A 126 14.02 0.46 -0.70
N TYR A 127 15.05 0.45 -1.54
CA TYR A 127 16.04 -0.62 -1.65
C TYR A 127 17.31 -0.13 -1.00
N GLN A 128 17.81 -0.82 0.01
CA GLN A 128 19.02 -0.37 0.70
C GLN A 128 19.84 -1.52 1.25
N GLY A 129 21.16 -1.32 1.32
CA GLY A 129 22.05 -2.34 1.83
C GLY A 129 23.50 -1.90 1.92
N ALA A 130 24.25 -2.60 2.75
CA ALA A 130 25.70 -2.56 2.73
C ALA A 130 26.23 -3.32 1.51
N LEU A 131 27.31 -2.84 0.95
CA LEU A 131 28.01 -3.50 -0.15
C LEU A 131 29.24 -4.25 0.37
N PRO A 132 29.60 -5.39 -0.26
CA PRO A 132 30.84 -6.09 0.04
C PRO A 132 32.09 -5.24 -0.16
N GLU A 133 33.22 -5.67 0.41
CA GLU A 133 34.49 -5.00 0.23
C GLU A 133 34.94 -5.00 -1.24
N GLY A 134 35.48 -3.89 -1.70
CA GLY A 134 36.07 -3.76 -3.04
C GLY A 134 35.06 -3.53 -4.16
N VAL A 135 33.80 -3.20 -3.85
CA VAL A 135 32.80 -2.88 -4.87
C VAL A 135 33.15 -1.61 -5.61
N LYS A 136 33.16 -1.70 -6.93
CA LYS A 136 33.50 -0.58 -7.84
C LYS A 136 32.28 0.04 -8.50
N GLU A 137 31.24 -0.75 -8.72
CA GLU A 137 30.01 -0.33 -9.40
C GLU A 137 28.79 -0.89 -8.73
N ILE A 138 27.71 -0.11 -8.76
CA ILE A 138 26.35 -0.56 -8.51
C ILE A 138 25.51 -0.33 -9.76
N LYS A 139 24.72 -1.32 -10.12
CA LYS A 139 23.84 -1.31 -11.28
C LYS A 139 22.39 -1.43 -10.84
N VAL A 140 21.61 -0.42 -11.13
CA VAL A 140 20.17 -0.37 -10.87
C VAL A 140 19.44 -0.56 -12.19
N THR A 141 18.81 -1.69 -12.39
CA THR A 141 18.09 -2.03 -13.63
C THR A 141 16.59 -1.92 -13.43
N MET A 142 15.95 -1.06 -14.22
CA MET A 142 14.51 -1.10 -14.41
C MET A 142 14.20 -2.25 -15.37
N VAL A 143 13.66 -3.33 -14.84
CA VAL A 143 13.46 -4.60 -15.56
C VAL A 143 12.39 -4.46 -16.65
N ALA A 144 12.51 -5.23 -17.72
CA ALA A 144 11.45 -5.33 -18.71
C ALA A 144 10.21 -5.98 -18.09
N ASN A 145 9.05 -5.35 -18.24
CA ASN A 145 7.79 -5.91 -17.81
C ASN A 145 6.67 -5.46 -18.73
N GLU A 146 6.23 -6.34 -19.62
CA GLU A 146 5.19 -6.04 -20.63
C GLU A 146 3.79 -5.95 -20.01
N GLU A 147 3.56 -6.60 -18.89
CA GLU A 147 2.25 -6.59 -18.21
C GLU A 147 1.90 -5.21 -17.63
N VAL A 148 2.90 -4.37 -17.41
CA VAL A 148 2.73 -3.02 -16.86
C VAL A 148 3.01 -1.92 -17.88
N ALA A 149 2.72 -2.15 -19.15
CA ALA A 149 3.03 -1.22 -20.24
C ALA A 149 2.58 0.24 -20.01
N ASN A 150 1.54 0.45 -19.21
CA ASN A 150 1.01 1.79 -18.89
C ASN A 150 1.47 2.33 -17.52
N TRP A 151 2.20 1.53 -16.72
CA TRP A 151 2.54 1.84 -15.33
C TRP A 151 4.03 1.60 -15.08
N ILE A 152 4.86 2.38 -15.78
CA ILE A 152 6.31 2.27 -15.67
C ILE A 152 6.77 2.88 -14.35
N PRO A 153 7.55 2.16 -13.53
CA PRO A 153 8.10 2.70 -12.29
C PRO A 153 8.87 4.00 -12.48
N CYS A 154 8.86 4.86 -11.48
CA CYS A 154 9.57 6.14 -11.45
C CYS A 154 10.77 6.02 -10.51
N TYR A 155 11.98 5.99 -11.05
CA TYR A 155 13.20 5.99 -10.26
C TYR A 155 13.51 7.43 -9.81
N ARG A 156 13.52 7.66 -8.49
CA ARG A 156 13.51 9.00 -7.90
C ARG A 156 14.82 9.44 -7.32
N ARG A 157 15.53 8.54 -6.65
CA ARG A 157 16.70 8.94 -5.87
C ARG A 157 17.66 7.78 -5.64
N THR A 158 18.94 8.11 -5.60
CA THR A 158 20.01 7.20 -5.17
C THR A 158 20.94 7.91 -4.20
N GLU A 159 21.23 7.26 -3.08
CA GLU A 159 22.32 7.64 -2.20
C GLU A 159 23.41 6.59 -2.27
N ILE A 160 24.65 7.01 -2.39
CA ILE A 160 25.81 6.13 -2.45
C ILE A 160 26.77 6.46 -1.30
N PHE A 161 27.13 5.41 -0.58
CA PHE A 161 28.15 5.43 0.47
C PHE A 161 29.45 4.87 -0.09
N TYR A 162 30.58 5.48 0.26
CA TYR A 162 31.88 5.11 -0.29
C TYR A 162 33.01 5.23 0.75
N GLU A 163 34.15 4.60 0.50
CA GLU A 163 35.32 4.61 1.40
C GLU A 163 35.78 6.01 1.73
N GLY A 164 35.87 6.33 3.03
CA GLY A 164 36.25 7.65 3.55
C GLY A 164 35.14 8.70 3.51
N GLY A 165 33.97 8.31 3.07
CA GLY A 165 32.70 9.02 3.28
C GLY A 165 32.00 8.58 4.57
N ASP A 166 30.69 8.83 4.66
CA ASP A 166 29.85 8.30 5.73
C ASP A 166 29.75 6.77 5.60
N SER A 167 29.70 6.08 6.73
CA SER A 167 29.39 4.66 6.73
C SER A 167 27.90 4.47 6.46
N TYR A 168 27.56 3.48 5.64
CA TYR A 168 26.16 3.09 5.50
C TYR A 168 25.65 2.60 6.84
N GLU A 169 24.57 3.21 7.29
CA GLU A 169 23.72 2.73 8.36
C GLU A 169 22.29 2.59 7.79
N TYR A 170 21.55 1.60 8.28
CA TYR A 170 20.17 1.44 7.88
C TYR A 170 19.37 2.73 8.14
N VAL A 171 18.72 3.24 7.10
CA VAL A 171 17.83 4.40 7.18
C VAL A 171 16.40 3.90 7.14
N LYS A 172 15.66 4.11 8.22
CA LYS A 172 14.24 3.83 8.23
C LYS A 172 13.54 4.77 7.23
N PRO A 173 12.79 4.23 6.26
CA PRO A 173 11.98 5.07 5.36
C PRO A 173 11.09 6.02 6.15
N PRO A 174 10.92 7.29 5.71
CA PRO A 174 10.23 8.32 6.49
C PRO A 174 8.79 7.95 6.85
N TYR A 175 8.14 7.14 6.04
CA TYR A 175 6.79 6.64 6.23
C TYR A 175 6.76 5.12 6.31
N LEU A 176 7.83 4.50 6.84
CA LEU A 176 7.74 3.09 7.20
C LEU A 176 6.65 2.99 8.26
N MET A 177 5.48 2.68 7.82
CA MET A 177 4.38 2.44 8.72
C MET A 177 4.74 1.16 9.49
N ILE A 178 4.88 1.32 10.79
CA ILE A 178 4.72 0.17 11.67
C ILE A 178 3.25 -0.14 11.53
N VAL A 179 2.97 -1.12 10.67
CA VAL A 179 1.63 -1.56 10.43
C VAL A 179 1.19 -2.22 11.72
N PRO A 180 0.19 -1.71 12.44
CA PRO A 180 -0.38 -2.45 13.53
C PRO A 180 -0.87 -3.77 12.94
N THR A 181 -0.45 -4.88 13.52
CA THR A 181 -0.98 -6.20 13.19
C THR A 181 -2.40 -6.38 13.74
N GLU A 182 -2.89 -5.42 14.49
CA GLU A 182 -4.20 -5.41 15.09
C GLU A 182 -5.12 -4.40 14.39
N PHE A 183 -6.07 -4.90 13.63
CA PHE A 183 -7.23 -4.14 13.21
C PHE A 183 -8.40 -4.53 14.09
N SER A 184 -8.96 -3.59 14.85
CA SER A 184 -10.12 -3.84 15.70
C SER A 184 -10.95 -2.58 15.87
N VAL A 185 -12.21 -2.65 15.44
CA VAL A 185 -13.21 -1.58 15.56
C VAL A 185 -14.46 -2.12 16.24
N ASP A 186 -14.82 -1.53 17.36
CA ASP A 186 -15.96 -1.92 18.20
C ASP A 186 -17.02 -0.81 18.38
N PHE A 187 -16.82 0.34 17.77
CA PHE A 187 -17.64 1.55 17.86
C PHE A 187 -17.86 2.12 19.28
N GLU A 188 -17.25 1.55 20.30
CA GLU A 188 -17.26 2.06 21.68
C GLU A 188 -16.22 3.18 21.90
N THR A 189 -15.15 3.13 21.11
CA THR A 189 -14.07 4.10 21.12
C THR A 189 -14.02 4.88 19.81
N GLU A 190 -13.61 6.14 19.84
CA GLU A 190 -13.51 6.99 18.64
C GLU A 190 -12.19 6.76 17.89
N ASN A 191 -11.81 5.50 17.66
CA ASN A 191 -10.57 5.11 16.98
C ASN A 191 -10.81 4.59 15.55
N TYR A 192 -11.88 5.01 14.91
CA TYR A 192 -12.27 4.55 13.58
C TYR A 192 -12.63 5.70 12.64
N SER A 193 -12.43 5.48 11.35
CA SER A 193 -13.03 6.26 10.27
C SER A 193 -14.22 5.52 9.68
N ILE A 194 -15.22 6.26 9.26
CA ILE A 194 -16.37 5.76 8.51
C ILE A 194 -16.56 6.64 7.29
N ASP A 195 -16.36 6.05 6.12
CA ASP A 195 -16.60 6.69 4.83
C ASP A 195 -17.77 6.01 4.13
N MET A 196 -18.74 6.81 3.70
CA MET A 196 -19.85 6.31 2.89
C MET A 196 -19.45 6.31 1.42
N ALA A 197 -19.49 5.14 0.79
CA ALA A 197 -19.37 5.02 -0.65
C ALA A 197 -20.73 4.86 -1.30
N GLY A 198 -20.94 5.58 -2.37
CA GLY A 198 -22.22 5.67 -3.06
C GLY A 198 -22.92 7.00 -2.87
N SER A 199 -24.12 7.16 -3.42
CA SER A 199 -24.85 8.41 -3.29
C SER A 199 -25.43 8.57 -1.89
N GLN A 200 -24.93 9.60 -1.22
CA GLN A 200 -25.55 10.10 0.00
C GLN A 200 -26.88 10.77 -0.35
N ASN A 201 -27.94 10.25 0.20
CA ASN A 201 -29.25 10.89 0.11
C ASN A 201 -29.95 10.88 1.48
N ALA A 202 -31.07 11.56 1.60
CA ALA A 202 -31.77 11.67 2.87
C ALA A 202 -32.35 10.35 3.40
N SER A 203 -32.40 9.31 2.57
CA SER A 203 -33.04 8.03 2.87
C SER A 203 -32.04 6.92 3.19
N SER A 204 -30.81 7.01 2.67
CA SER A 204 -29.73 6.07 2.99
C SER A 204 -28.79 6.73 4.00
N THR A 205 -28.62 6.11 5.16
CA THR A 205 -27.85 6.68 6.27
C THR A 205 -26.88 5.67 6.87
N ILE A 206 -25.77 6.18 7.37
CA ILE A 206 -24.78 5.43 8.15
C ILE A 206 -24.53 6.21 9.43
N GLU A 207 -24.75 5.60 10.56
CA GLU A 207 -24.61 6.24 11.88
C GLU A 207 -24.24 5.23 12.97
N VAL A 208 -23.45 5.64 13.96
CA VAL A 208 -23.21 4.87 15.16
C VAL A 208 -24.36 5.12 16.13
N VAL A 209 -25.02 4.05 16.55
CA VAL A 209 -26.22 4.10 17.39
C VAL A 209 -26.10 3.17 18.60
N ASP A 210 -27.06 3.27 19.53
CA ASP A 210 -27.19 2.28 20.60
C ASP A 210 -27.53 0.91 20.00
N ASN A 211 -26.92 -0.15 20.53
CA ASN A 211 -27.18 -1.51 20.09
C ASN A 211 -28.66 -1.86 20.29
N PRO A 212 -29.43 -2.14 19.22
CA PRO A 212 -30.86 -2.40 19.31
C PRO A 212 -31.18 -3.70 20.03
N LYS A 213 -30.20 -4.61 20.11
CA LYS A 213 -30.37 -5.93 20.71
C LYS A 213 -29.06 -6.52 21.18
N LYS A 214 -28.86 -6.59 22.47
CA LYS A 214 -27.70 -7.28 23.06
C LYS A 214 -28.02 -8.77 23.23
N ASP A 215 -27.08 -9.61 22.81
CA ASP A 215 -27.17 -11.06 23.00
C ASP A 215 -25.77 -11.66 23.29
N ALA A 216 -25.68 -13.00 23.18
CA ALA A 216 -24.41 -13.69 23.47
C ALA A 216 -23.32 -13.46 22.41
N VAL A 217 -23.70 -13.06 21.19
CA VAL A 217 -22.77 -12.78 20.09
C VAL A 217 -22.31 -11.33 20.14
N ASN A 218 -23.22 -10.41 20.47
CA ASN A 218 -22.88 -8.99 20.58
C ASN A 218 -23.50 -8.36 21.82
N GLY A 219 -22.65 -8.07 22.80
CA GLY A 219 -23.01 -7.39 24.04
C GLY A 219 -22.66 -5.90 24.09
N SER A 220 -22.10 -5.33 23.01
CA SER A 220 -21.67 -3.93 22.92
C SER A 220 -22.78 -2.94 23.21
N ASP A 221 -22.44 -1.74 23.65
CA ASP A 221 -23.40 -0.64 23.85
C ASP A 221 -23.69 0.10 22.53
N LYS A 222 -22.68 0.23 21.66
CA LYS A 222 -22.75 0.93 20.38
C LYS A 222 -22.52 -0.01 19.20
N VAL A 223 -23.13 0.32 18.07
CA VAL A 223 -23.00 -0.43 16.82
C VAL A 223 -23.15 0.50 15.62
N LEU A 224 -22.61 0.12 14.48
CA LEU A 224 -22.82 0.81 13.23
C LEU A 224 -24.15 0.39 12.62
N LYS A 225 -25.04 1.35 12.34
CA LYS A 225 -26.30 1.16 11.64
C LYS A 225 -26.19 1.66 10.21
N ILE A 226 -26.53 0.81 9.27
CA ILE A 226 -26.56 1.08 7.84
C ILE A 226 -28.02 0.96 7.38
N VAL A 227 -28.61 2.03 6.87
CA VAL A 227 -29.94 2.05 6.25
C VAL A 227 -29.76 2.28 4.77
N GLN A 228 -30.25 1.37 3.97
CA GLN A 228 -30.23 1.43 2.52
C GLN A 228 -31.68 1.57 2.01
N ASP A 229 -31.96 2.65 1.28
CA ASP A 229 -33.26 2.87 0.66
C ASP A 229 -33.16 2.83 -0.87
N PRO A 230 -33.54 1.72 -1.51
CA PRO A 230 -33.49 1.56 -2.95
C PRO A 230 -34.52 2.41 -3.72
N THR A 231 -35.45 3.05 -3.03
CA THR A 231 -36.52 3.84 -3.68
C THR A 231 -36.13 5.28 -3.90
N ASP A 232 -34.96 5.71 -3.44
CA ASP A 232 -34.51 7.08 -3.62
C ASP A 232 -34.21 7.37 -5.10
N PRO A 233 -34.89 8.36 -5.71
CA PRO A 233 -34.68 8.73 -7.11
C PRO A 233 -33.29 9.33 -7.41
N ASN A 234 -32.56 9.71 -6.37
CA ASN A 234 -31.19 10.19 -6.47
C ASN A 234 -30.14 9.10 -6.22
N TRP A 235 -30.56 7.87 -6.09
CA TRP A 235 -29.68 6.70 -6.08
C TRP A 235 -28.85 6.73 -7.39
N GLY A 236 -27.71 7.38 -7.29
CA GLY A 236 -26.96 7.88 -8.43
C GLY A 236 -26.15 6.83 -9.15
N TRP A 237 -25.85 7.13 -10.38
CA TRP A 237 -25.08 6.36 -11.35
C TRP A 237 -25.78 5.08 -11.80
N ASP A 238 -26.65 5.22 -12.76
CA ASP A 238 -27.31 4.21 -13.60
C ASP A 238 -27.62 2.82 -13.00
N ASN A 239 -27.07 2.48 -11.81
CA ASN A 239 -27.31 1.25 -11.09
C ASN A 239 -27.18 1.49 -9.59
N ALA A 240 -28.15 1.03 -8.83
CA ALA A 240 -28.21 1.04 -7.36
C ALA A 240 -27.11 0.19 -6.66
N ASP A 241 -26.04 -0.14 -7.34
CA ASP A 241 -25.13 -1.24 -7.03
C ASP A 241 -23.97 -0.86 -6.11
N TRP A 242 -23.81 0.44 -5.81
CA TRP A 242 -22.66 0.95 -5.08
C TRP A 242 -23.05 1.67 -3.78
N PHE A 243 -23.72 0.98 -2.89
CA PHE A 243 -23.94 1.53 -1.56
C PHE A 243 -23.22 0.68 -0.52
N GLY A 244 -22.32 1.29 0.22
CA GLY A 244 -21.59 0.62 1.28
C GLY A 244 -20.88 1.58 2.20
N VAL A 245 -20.20 1.03 3.15
CA VAL A 245 -19.42 1.73 4.17
C VAL A 245 -18.00 1.23 4.16
N ALA A 246 -17.03 2.14 4.12
CA ALA A 246 -15.64 1.84 4.35
C ALA A 246 -15.28 2.18 5.79
N ILE A 247 -14.69 1.23 6.50
CA ILE A 247 -14.36 1.33 7.92
C ILE A 247 -12.87 1.13 8.08
N GLY A 248 -12.20 2.14 8.63
CA GLY A 248 -10.77 2.16 8.89
C GLY A 248 -10.45 2.29 10.38
N LEU A 249 -9.24 1.94 10.76
CA LEU A 249 -8.71 2.16 12.10
C LEU A 249 -7.95 3.49 12.12
N LEU A 250 -8.18 4.34 13.12
CA LEU A 250 -7.48 5.61 13.30
C LEU A 250 -6.42 5.52 14.40
N SER A 251 -5.30 6.22 14.17
CA SER A 251 -4.36 6.62 15.21
C SER A 251 -4.28 8.14 15.23
N GLY A 252 -4.95 8.76 16.19
CA GLY A 252 -5.22 10.18 16.15
C GLY A 252 -6.19 10.53 15.03
N GLU A 253 -5.79 11.37 14.07
CA GLU A 253 -6.62 11.77 12.92
C GLU A 253 -6.26 11.00 11.63
N GLU A 254 -5.27 10.09 11.67
CA GLU A 254 -4.76 9.38 10.50
C GLU A 254 -5.23 7.94 10.45
N GLU A 255 -5.69 7.52 9.27
CA GLU A 255 -6.01 6.12 9.01
C GLU A 255 -4.76 5.25 9.04
N GLN A 256 -4.87 4.13 9.77
CA GLN A 256 -3.80 3.17 9.89
C GLN A 256 -3.78 2.24 8.68
N LEU A 257 -2.57 1.90 8.27
CA LEU A 257 -2.36 0.82 7.33
C LEU A 257 -2.18 -0.48 8.10
N THR A 258 -2.94 -1.50 7.80
CA THR A 258 -2.85 -2.82 8.43
C THR A 258 -2.33 -3.84 7.42
N GLU A 259 -1.42 -4.73 7.83
CA GLU A 259 -0.94 -5.84 7.02
C GLU A 259 -1.72 -7.12 7.36
N ILE A 260 -2.08 -7.87 6.33
CA ILE A 260 -2.70 -9.20 6.49
C ILE A 260 -1.57 -10.22 6.51
N THR A 261 -1.39 -10.90 7.66
CA THR A 261 -0.37 -11.91 7.83
C THR A 261 -0.99 -13.27 8.14
N GLU A 262 -0.24 -14.34 7.93
CA GLU A 262 -0.72 -15.69 8.23
C GLU A 262 -0.90 -15.92 9.74
N THR A 263 -0.11 -15.22 10.55
CA THR A 263 -0.06 -15.41 12.01
C THR A 263 -0.88 -14.43 12.82
N ASP A 264 -1.24 -13.27 12.26
CA ASP A 264 -1.85 -12.19 13.03
C ASP A 264 -3.09 -11.55 12.37
N GLY A 265 -3.50 -12.00 11.21
CA GLY A 265 -4.58 -11.32 10.51
C GLY A 265 -5.21 -12.10 9.35
N ARG A 266 -5.11 -13.42 9.35
CA ARG A 266 -5.65 -14.26 8.28
C ARG A 266 -7.17 -14.22 8.20
N TYR A 267 -7.87 -14.01 9.30
CA TYR A 267 -9.34 -14.05 9.34
C TYR A 267 -9.91 -12.71 9.73
N LEU A 268 -10.84 -12.21 8.91
CA LEU A 268 -11.69 -11.06 9.24
C LEU A 268 -12.94 -11.57 9.95
N HIS A 269 -13.20 -11.01 11.13
CA HIS A 269 -14.38 -11.26 11.91
C HIS A 269 -15.25 -10.01 11.95
N PHE A 270 -16.55 -10.17 11.94
CA PHE A 270 -17.48 -9.11 12.30
C PHE A 270 -18.82 -9.68 12.75
N SER A 271 -19.51 -8.93 13.61
CA SER A 271 -20.88 -9.22 14.03
C SER A 271 -21.86 -8.50 13.12
N ILE A 272 -22.91 -9.19 12.65
CA ILE A 272 -23.96 -8.62 11.81
C ILE A 272 -25.34 -8.96 12.37
N LEU A 273 -26.22 -7.96 12.37
CA LEU A 273 -27.65 -8.14 12.65
C LEU A 273 -28.44 -7.62 11.46
N ARG A 274 -29.14 -8.53 10.78
CA ARG A 274 -29.95 -8.26 9.59
C ARG A 274 -31.01 -9.34 9.43
N ASN A 275 -32.24 -8.96 9.21
CA ASN A 275 -33.37 -9.92 9.14
C ASN A 275 -33.49 -10.60 7.78
N GLU A 276 -33.11 -9.92 6.71
CA GLU A 276 -33.26 -10.40 5.34
C GLU A 276 -32.03 -11.14 4.82
N ASN A 277 -32.28 -12.13 3.96
CA ASN A 277 -31.22 -12.78 3.23
C ASN A 277 -30.59 -11.82 2.23
N SER A 278 -29.27 -11.90 2.09
CA SER A 278 -28.56 -11.10 1.11
C SER A 278 -27.26 -11.77 0.64
N VAL A 279 -26.66 -11.18 -0.37
CA VAL A 279 -25.24 -11.36 -0.64
C VAL A 279 -24.54 -10.12 -0.09
N PHE A 280 -23.69 -10.32 0.88
CA PHE A 280 -22.91 -9.27 1.50
C PHE A 280 -21.59 -9.13 0.75
N GLY A 281 -21.28 -7.93 0.27
CA GLY A 281 -20.03 -7.65 -0.40
C GLY A 281 -18.97 -7.13 0.58
N MET A 282 -17.75 -7.56 0.45
CA MET A 282 -16.59 -7.04 1.19
C MET A 282 -15.44 -6.78 0.24
N GLU A 283 -14.82 -5.62 0.39
CA GLU A 283 -13.59 -5.24 -0.30
C GLU A 283 -12.56 -4.69 0.69
N THR A 284 -11.31 -4.67 0.27
CA THR A 284 -10.24 -3.95 0.96
C THR A 284 -9.89 -2.67 0.20
N TRP A 285 -9.79 -1.56 0.90
CA TRP A 285 -9.47 -0.26 0.32
C TRP A 285 -8.16 0.30 0.89
N GLY A 286 -7.44 1.01 0.03
CA GLY A 286 -6.13 1.53 0.38
C GLY A 286 -5.05 0.43 0.49
N GLY A 287 -3.80 0.84 0.61
CA GLY A 287 -2.71 -0.11 0.69
C GLY A 287 -2.44 -0.86 -0.62
N THR A 288 -1.88 -2.06 -0.51
CA THR A 288 -1.55 -2.93 -1.65
C THR A 288 -2.65 -3.91 -2.02
N CYS A 289 -3.70 -3.96 -1.22
CA CYS A 289 -4.82 -4.90 -1.35
C CYS A 289 -6.07 -4.25 -1.94
N SER A 290 -5.93 -3.07 -2.56
CA SER A 290 -7.08 -2.32 -3.07
C SER A 290 -7.91 -3.12 -4.08
N TYR A 291 -9.23 -3.00 -3.95
CA TYR A 291 -10.24 -3.54 -4.88
C TYR A 291 -10.30 -5.06 -5.03
N LYS A 292 -9.80 -5.81 -4.06
CA LYS A 292 -10.16 -7.23 -3.99
C LYS A 292 -11.48 -7.37 -3.26
N ASN A 293 -12.43 -8.06 -3.89
CA ASN A 293 -13.78 -8.21 -3.41
C ASN A 293 -14.16 -9.67 -3.15
N GLN A 294 -15.03 -9.87 -2.18
CA GLN A 294 -15.65 -11.17 -1.89
C GLN A 294 -17.16 -11.00 -1.78
N GLU A 295 -17.89 -11.97 -2.32
CA GLU A 295 -19.32 -12.11 -2.16
C GLU A 295 -19.63 -13.16 -1.10
N ILE A 296 -20.35 -12.77 -0.06
CA ILE A 296 -20.63 -13.62 1.08
C ILE A 296 -22.13 -13.84 1.16
N PRO A 297 -22.62 -15.05 0.85
CA PRO A 297 -24.03 -15.38 1.05
C PRO A 297 -24.39 -15.26 2.53
N PHE A 298 -25.41 -14.48 2.83
CA PHE A 298 -25.88 -14.24 4.18
C PHE A 298 -27.34 -14.65 4.34
N THR A 299 -27.63 -15.42 5.39
CA THR A 299 -29.01 -15.80 5.77
C THR A 299 -29.44 -14.92 6.92
N GLY A 300 -30.50 -14.15 6.71
CA GLY A 300 -31.07 -13.24 7.70
C GLY A 300 -31.47 -13.91 9.01
N SER A 301 -31.31 -13.17 10.10
CA SER A 301 -31.65 -13.60 11.46
C SER A 301 -32.13 -12.42 12.31
N GLU A 302 -33.05 -12.67 13.23
CA GLU A 302 -33.43 -11.70 14.27
C GLU A 302 -32.36 -11.57 15.38
N ASN A 303 -31.30 -12.36 15.34
CA ASN A 303 -30.22 -12.35 16.31
C ASN A 303 -28.90 -11.95 15.63
N TRP A 304 -28.00 -11.43 16.42
CA TRP A 304 -26.62 -11.21 15.96
C TRP A 304 -26.00 -12.53 15.48
N GLN A 305 -25.23 -12.44 14.42
CA GLN A 305 -24.44 -13.53 13.87
C GLN A 305 -23.02 -13.06 13.70
N GLU A 306 -22.08 -13.94 13.97
CA GLU A 306 -20.69 -13.72 13.62
C GLU A 306 -20.43 -14.23 12.20
N VAL A 307 -19.74 -13.43 11.42
CA VAL A 307 -19.22 -13.78 10.09
C VAL A 307 -17.70 -13.81 10.15
N VAL A 308 -17.14 -14.86 9.59
CA VAL A 308 -15.69 -15.03 9.49
C VAL A 308 -15.29 -15.22 8.04
N ILE A 309 -14.36 -14.42 7.56
CA ILE A 309 -13.85 -14.45 6.19
C ILE A 309 -12.39 -14.84 6.21
N ASP A 310 -12.00 -15.87 5.44
CA ASP A 310 -10.60 -16.23 5.23
C ASP A 310 -9.96 -15.26 4.24
N LEU A 311 -8.95 -14.55 4.70
CA LEU A 311 -8.17 -13.59 3.92
C LEU A 311 -6.91 -14.20 3.32
N GLU A 312 -6.84 -15.52 3.13
CA GLU A 312 -5.66 -16.23 2.63
C GLU A 312 -5.09 -15.62 1.33
N GLU A 313 -5.96 -15.23 0.42
CA GLU A 313 -5.57 -14.61 -0.86
C GLU A 313 -4.96 -13.21 -0.71
N TYR A 314 -5.06 -12.62 0.47
CA TYR A 314 -4.58 -11.25 0.77
C TYR A 314 -3.31 -11.24 1.64
N ILE A 315 -2.81 -12.40 2.05
CA ILE A 315 -1.62 -12.50 2.91
C ILE A 315 -0.43 -11.78 2.26
N GLY A 316 0.27 -10.97 3.07
CA GLY A 316 1.37 -10.11 2.62
C GLY A 316 0.92 -8.78 2.01
N SER A 317 -0.39 -8.54 1.92
CA SER A 317 -0.95 -7.27 1.46
C SER A 317 -1.28 -6.34 2.62
N THR A 318 -1.36 -5.05 2.32
CA THR A 318 -1.80 -4.03 3.27
C THR A 318 -3.10 -3.39 2.83
N PHE A 319 -3.90 -2.91 3.78
CA PHE A 319 -5.13 -2.17 3.54
C PHE A 319 -5.30 -1.06 4.59
N LYS A 320 -6.14 -0.07 4.30
CA LYS A 320 -6.52 0.99 5.25
C LYS A 320 -7.93 0.77 5.79
N GLN A 321 -8.84 0.34 4.93
CA GLN A 321 -10.25 0.20 5.24
C GLN A 321 -10.79 -1.13 4.72
N PHE A 322 -11.75 -1.70 5.44
CA PHE A 322 -12.68 -2.68 4.89
C PHE A 322 -13.92 -1.94 4.40
N TYR A 323 -14.27 -2.17 3.15
CA TYR A 323 -15.53 -1.73 2.58
C TYR A 323 -16.57 -2.85 2.68
N PHE A 324 -17.74 -2.52 3.16
CA PHE A 324 -18.86 -3.45 3.31
C PHE A 324 -20.08 -2.95 2.55
N SER A 325 -20.66 -3.82 1.73
CA SER A 325 -21.92 -3.57 1.05
C SER A 325 -22.97 -4.61 1.46
N PRO A 326 -24.04 -4.21 2.14
CA PRO A 326 -25.02 -5.17 2.68
C PRO A 326 -25.85 -5.91 1.63
N ASN A 327 -25.95 -5.36 0.43
CA ASN A 327 -26.80 -5.89 -0.65
C ASN A 327 -26.06 -6.01 -1.96
N GLU A 328 -24.76 -6.14 -1.94
CA GLU A 328 -24.00 -6.12 -3.17
C GLU A 328 -23.64 -7.52 -3.64
N LYS A 329 -24.00 -7.75 -4.88
CA LYS A 329 -23.49 -8.85 -5.67
C LYS A 329 -22.70 -8.22 -6.82
N PHE A 330 -21.40 -8.14 -6.67
CA PHE A 330 -20.52 -7.48 -7.62
C PHE A 330 -20.78 -7.98 -9.06
N GLY A 331 -21.16 -7.04 -9.94
CA GLY A 331 -21.32 -7.29 -11.37
C GLY A 331 -22.63 -7.95 -11.80
N THR A 332 -23.68 -7.96 -10.99
CA THR A 332 -25.00 -8.46 -11.38
C THR A 332 -26.12 -7.50 -11.02
N ASP A 333 -27.28 -7.64 -11.69
CA ASP A 333 -28.50 -6.89 -11.42
C ASP A 333 -28.99 -7.16 -9.97
N ASN A 334 -28.63 -6.34 -9.03
CA ASN A 334 -29.10 -6.41 -7.67
C ASN A 334 -30.45 -5.73 -7.53
N VAL A 335 -31.38 -6.44 -6.96
CA VAL A 335 -32.59 -5.82 -6.42
C VAL A 335 -32.26 -5.39 -5.00
N ALA A 336 -31.92 -4.12 -4.83
CA ALA A 336 -31.73 -3.57 -3.50
C ALA A 336 -33.03 -3.68 -2.70
N VAL A 337 -32.94 -4.19 -1.49
CA VAL A 337 -34.08 -4.30 -0.55
C VAL A 337 -33.88 -3.22 0.50
N ALA A 338 -34.93 -2.40 0.72
CA ALA A 338 -34.90 -1.41 1.80
C ALA A 338 -34.79 -2.14 3.14
N GLU A 339 -33.62 -2.05 3.77
CA GLU A 339 -33.38 -2.72 5.03
C GLU A 339 -32.36 -2.02 5.89
N THR A 340 -32.41 -2.35 7.17
CA THR A 340 -31.41 -1.91 8.17
C THR A 340 -30.48 -3.06 8.49
N THR A 341 -29.19 -2.81 8.32
CA THR A 341 -28.10 -3.70 8.73
C THR A 341 -27.32 -3.05 9.87
N TYR A 342 -26.99 -3.84 10.88
CA TYR A 342 -26.08 -3.40 11.93
C TYR A 342 -24.79 -4.21 11.86
N LEU A 343 -23.64 -3.54 12.03
CA LEU A 343 -22.30 -4.15 12.07
C LEU A 343 -21.62 -3.77 13.37
N ASP A 344 -20.79 -4.69 13.87
CA ASP A 344 -19.96 -4.46 15.04
C ASP A 344 -18.82 -5.46 15.16
N ASN A 345 -17.92 -5.25 16.13
CA ASN A 345 -16.81 -6.16 16.45
C ASN A 345 -16.02 -6.57 15.20
N ILE A 346 -15.58 -5.58 14.42
CA ILE A 346 -14.85 -5.80 13.17
C ILE A 346 -13.37 -5.91 13.53
N TYR A 347 -12.78 -7.11 13.40
CA TYR A 347 -11.38 -7.33 13.72
C TYR A 347 -10.76 -8.42 12.87
N ILE A 348 -9.43 -8.45 12.81
CA ILE A 348 -8.67 -9.54 12.18
C ILE A 348 -7.97 -10.38 13.25
N SER A 349 -7.83 -11.67 12.98
CA SER A 349 -7.16 -12.62 13.89
C SER A 349 -6.48 -13.76 13.13
N ASP A 350 -5.72 -14.57 13.86
CA ASP A 350 -5.07 -15.80 13.37
C ASP A 350 -5.95 -17.04 13.46
N VAL A 351 -7.15 -16.92 14.03
CA VAL A 351 -8.06 -18.05 14.26
C VAL A 351 -9.39 -17.89 13.54
N ALA A 352 -9.89 -18.97 12.96
CA ALA A 352 -11.17 -19.00 12.23
C ALA A 352 -12.41 -19.08 13.13
N THR A 353 -12.25 -19.15 14.45
CA THR A 353 -13.35 -19.25 15.41
C THR A 353 -13.27 -18.11 16.40
N SER A 354 -14.43 -17.53 16.77
CA SER A 354 -14.51 -16.57 17.85
C SER A 354 -13.97 -17.15 19.16
N SER A 355 -13.25 -16.31 19.90
CA SER A 355 -12.72 -16.64 21.21
C SER A 355 -13.79 -16.60 22.31
#